data_82ba3405a083c58c580ef540679e1bab
#
_entry.id   82ba3405a083c58c580ef540679e1bab
#
_cell.length_a   1.000
_cell.length_b   1.000
_cell.length_c   1.000
_cell.angle_alpha   90.00
_cell.angle_beta   90.00
_cell.angle_gamma   90.00
#
_symmetry.space_group_name_H-M   'P 1'
#
loop_
_entity.id
_entity.type
_entity.pdbx_description
1 polymer ?
#
loop_
_entity_poly.entity_id
_entity_poly.type
_entity_poly.pdbx_seq_one_letter_code
_entity_poly.pdbx_strand_id
1 'polypeptide(L)'
;MVAAALSSKSPGIRELAVLLSPAAAPELETMAQRARAITRRHFGRVVTLYAPLYLSSRCFSGCVYCGFASNRSTPRHMLTLEQVDAELDALKRRGMEEVLLLTGERNAAAGYEYVRDCVERAASRFSTVLVEVFPMSEQEYGGLAAAGCTGITLYQETYDPQTYERMHLWGPKRNYAARLEAPARALAGGLRTAGLGALLGLSDPFFDMLSLYRHASYLLRQFWRGGVALSFPRIRPEAGGFQPPFPVTERLLAQIIFAFRICLPDVPLVLSTRESPRFRDGMAGVGICKMSAGSRTTVGGYGDSASSSECQFDVNDGRDVPAFCAMLRGKGLQPVFKNWDAAYRDAI
;
A
#
# COMPACT_ATOMS: atom_id res chain seq x y z
N MET A 1 -30.82 8.29 6.74
CA MET A 1 -29.41 8.48 7.10
C MET A 1 -28.49 8.27 5.90
N VAL A 2 -28.55 7.15 5.16
CA VAL A 2 -27.65 6.90 4.01
C VAL A 2 -27.80 7.94 2.92
N ALA A 3 -29.02 8.31 2.51
CA ALA A 3 -29.25 9.36 1.53
C ALA A 3 -28.66 10.72 1.97
N ALA A 4 -28.77 11.05 3.26
CA ALA A 4 -28.18 12.27 3.81
C ALA A 4 -26.63 12.22 3.77
N ALA A 5 -26.03 11.10 4.12
CA ALA A 5 -24.58 10.91 4.01
C ALA A 5 -24.10 11.01 2.55
N LEU A 6 -24.87 10.42 1.61
CA LEU A 6 -24.58 10.52 0.18
C LEU A 6 -24.76 11.95 -0.38
N SER A 7 -25.58 12.79 0.17
CA SER A 7 -25.78 14.18 -0.28
C SER A 7 -24.93 15.22 0.47
N SER A 8 -24.18 14.81 1.51
CA SER A 8 -23.35 15.71 2.29
C SER A 8 -22.28 16.41 1.43
N LYS A 9 -22.14 17.72 1.58
CA LYS A 9 -21.11 18.52 0.88
C LYS A 9 -19.72 18.39 1.51
N SER A 10 -19.68 18.05 2.80
CA SER A 10 -18.45 17.90 3.58
C SER A 10 -18.54 16.63 4.45
N PRO A 11 -18.52 15.44 3.82
CA PRO A 11 -18.67 14.19 4.54
C PRO A 11 -17.44 13.94 5.41
N GLY A 12 -17.69 13.58 6.68
CA GLY A 12 -16.67 13.27 7.67
C GLY A 12 -16.81 11.85 8.23
N ILE A 13 -16.31 11.64 9.44
CA ILE A 13 -16.33 10.32 10.08
C ILE A 13 -17.75 9.78 10.34
N ARG A 14 -18.73 10.67 10.57
CA ARG A 14 -20.11 10.25 10.78
C ARG A 14 -20.73 9.70 9.49
N GLU A 15 -20.51 10.39 8.38
CA GLU A 15 -20.96 9.95 7.06
C GLU A 15 -20.21 8.67 6.66
N LEU A 16 -18.91 8.58 6.94
CA LEU A 16 -18.15 7.35 6.72
C LEU A 16 -18.76 6.17 7.47
N ALA A 17 -19.08 6.32 8.77
CA ALA A 17 -19.70 5.28 9.56
C ALA A 17 -21.05 4.82 8.96
N VAL A 18 -21.87 5.75 8.49
CA VAL A 18 -23.12 5.44 7.81
C VAL A 18 -22.88 4.71 6.50
N LEU A 19 -21.93 5.16 5.68
CA LEU A 19 -21.62 4.56 4.38
C LEU A 19 -20.94 3.19 4.49
N LEU A 20 -20.25 2.90 5.59
CA LEU A 20 -19.67 1.58 5.88
C LEU A 20 -20.69 0.59 6.46
N SER A 21 -21.82 1.08 6.99
CA SER A 21 -22.81 0.23 7.65
C SER A 21 -23.52 -0.72 6.67
N PRO A 22 -24.07 -1.85 7.15
CA PRO A 22 -24.88 -2.73 6.31
C PRO A 22 -26.07 -2.03 5.66
N ALA A 23 -26.63 -0.98 6.28
CA ALA A 23 -27.73 -0.20 5.73
C ALA A 23 -27.39 0.53 4.42
N ALA A 24 -26.10 0.77 4.13
CA ALA A 24 -25.67 1.37 2.88
C ALA A 24 -25.42 0.35 1.75
N ALA A 25 -25.43 -0.95 2.04
CA ALA A 25 -25.19 -1.98 1.04
C ALA A 25 -26.19 -1.97 -0.15
N PRO A 26 -27.49 -1.66 0.01
CA PRO A 26 -28.40 -1.47 -1.12
C PRO A 26 -28.03 -0.30 -2.04
N GLU A 27 -27.35 0.72 -1.52
CA GLU A 27 -26.99 1.94 -2.24
C GLU A 27 -25.61 1.84 -2.92
N LEU A 28 -25.05 0.65 -3.07
CA LEU A 28 -23.68 0.45 -3.57
C LEU A 28 -23.48 1.09 -4.95
N GLU A 29 -24.46 1.00 -5.85
CA GLU A 29 -24.40 1.62 -7.17
C GLU A 29 -24.38 3.16 -7.07
N THR A 30 -25.22 3.74 -6.22
CA THR A 30 -25.23 5.20 -5.97
C THR A 30 -23.90 5.67 -5.39
N MET A 31 -23.32 4.88 -4.48
CA MET A 31 -21.98 5.12 -3.94
C MET A 31 -20.91 5.05 -5.02
N ALA A 32 -20.97 4.06 -5.91
CA ALA A 32 -20.03 3.90 -7.02
C ALA A 32 -20.07 5.09 -7.99
N GLN A 33 -21.25 5.52 -8.38
CA GLN A 33 -21.45 6.68 -9.28
C GLN A 33 -20.87 7.96 -8.66
N ARG A 34 -21.14 8.18 -7.37
CA ARG A 34 -20.58 9.33 -6.64
C ARG A 34 -19.05 9.22 -6.50
N ALA A 35 -18.52 8.07 -6.12
CA ALA A 35 -17.10 7.84 -6.04
C ALA A 35 -16.40 8.06 -7.39
N ARG A 36 -17.00 7.60 -8.49
CA ARG A 36 -16.52 7.84 -9.85
C ARG A 36 -16.48 9.33 -10.19
N ALA A 37 -17.54 10.07 -9.89
CA ALA A 37 -17.61 11.52 -10.13
C ALA A 37 -16.51 12.26 -9.36
N ILE A 38 -16.30 11.92 -8.08
CA ILE A 38 -15.24 12.48 -7.24
C ILE A 38 -13.86 12.12 -7.78
N THR A 39 -13.63 10.84 -8.13
CA THR A 39 -12.35 10.40 -8.71
C THR A 39 -12.04 11.16 -10.00
N ARG A 40 -13.03 11.35 -10.88
CA ARG A 40 -12.87 12.13 -12.11
C ARG A 40 -12.56 13.60 -11.84
N ARG A 41 -13.16 14.19 -10.82
CA ARG A 41 -12.92 15.59 -10.44
C ARG A 41 -11.50 15.81 -9.90
N HIS A 42 -10.99 14.91 -9.05
CA HIS A 42 -9.71 15.08 -8.35
C HIS A 42 -8.51 14.47 -9.09
N PHE A 43 -8.71 13.38 -9.80
CA PHE A 43 -7.64 12.61 -10.47
C PHE A 43 -7.83 12.53 -12.00
N GLY A 44 -8.88 13.12 -12.55
CA GLY A 44 -9.14 13.06 -13.99
C GLY A 44 -9.37 11.63 -14.47
N ARG A 45 -8.75 11.29 -15.60
CA ARG A 45 -8.75 9.94 -16.18
C ARG A 45 -7.47 9.16 -15.89
N VAL A 46 -6.62 9.67 -14.99
CA VAL A 46 -5.31 9.10 -14.72
C VAL A 46 -5.40 7.97 -13.70
N VAL A 47 -4.64 6.90 -13.95
CA VAL A 47 -4.33 5.85 -12.98
C VAL A 47 -2.82 5.74 -12.91
N THR A 48 -2.26 6.06 -11.75
CA THR A 48 -0.81 5.94 -11.49
C THR A 48 -0.43 4.48 -11.27
N LEU A 49 0.66 4.04 -11.91
CA LEU A 49 1.15 2.68 -11.83
C LEU A 49 2.49 2.61 -11.10
N TYR A 50 2.66 1.58 -10.27
CA TYR A 50 3.90 1.27 -9.56
C TYR A 50 4.17 -0.24 -9.54
N ALA A 51 5.42 -0.61 -9.25
CA ALA A 51 5.80 -2.01 -9.02
C ALA A 51 6.46 -2.20 -7.65
N PRO A 52 6.10 -3.25 -6.89
CA PRO A 52 6.83 -3.65 -5.69
C PRO A 52 8.12 -4.38 -6.07
N LEU A 53 9.21 -4.15 -5.36
CA LEU A 53 10.45 -4.94 -5.43
C LEU A 53 10.80 -5.45 -4.04
N TYR A 54 10.72 -6.76 -3.86
CA TYR A 54 11.10 -7.43 -2.63
C TYR A 54 12.62 -7.59 -2.56
N LEU A 55 13.24 -6.89 -1.64
CA LEU A 55 14.69 -6.90 -1.41
C LEU A 55 15.13 -8.07 -0.53
N SER A 56 14.28 -8.46 0.44
CA SER A 56 14.59 -9.53 1.39
C SER A 56 13.33 -10.17 1.96
N SER A 57 13.34 -11.50 2.09
CA SER A 57 12.37 -12.29 2.85
C SER A 57 12.81 -12.58 4.29
N ARG A 58 14.00 -12.11 4.70
CA ARG A 58 14.48 -12.28 6.08
C ARG A 58 13.66 -11.43 7.02
N CYS A 59 13.03 -12.06 8.01
CA CYS A 59 12.18 -11.40 8.99
C CYS A 59 12.35 -12.11 10.34
N PHE A 60 12.34 -11.36 11.46
CA PHE A 60 12.40 -11.92 12.82
C PHE A 60 11.05 -11.91 13.55
N SER A 61 9.99 -11.45 12.91
CA SER A 61 8.67 -11.39 13.54
C SER A 61 7.82 -12.62 13.24
N GLY A 62 7.00 -13.00 14.22
CA GLY A 62 6.06 -14.11 14.14
C GLY A 62 4.64 -13.65 13.85
N CYS A 63 4.39 -13.11 12.64
CA CYS A 63 3.05 -12.72 12.22
C CYS A 63 2.31 -13.96 11.68
N VAL A 64 1.16 -14.28 12.25
CA VAL A 64 0.42 -15.53 11.93
C VAL A 64 -0.09 -15.59 10.48
N TYR A 65 -0.22 -14.45 9.82
CA TYR A 65 -0.81 -14.29 8.48
C TYR A 65 0.24 -14.05 7.36
N CYS A 66 1.55 -14.16 7.67
CA CYS A 66 2.60 -13.75 6.74
C CYS A 66 3.48 -14.93 6.32
N GLY A 67 3.66 -15.14 5.01
CA GLY A 67 4.57 -16.16 4.48
C GLY A 67 6.03 -15.93 4.86
N PHE A 68 6.42 -14.68 5.21
CA PHE A 68 7.76 -14.36 5.68
C PHE A 68 7.93 -14.44 7.21
N ALA A 69 6.92 -14.90 7.96
CA ALA A 69 7.05 -15.07 9.41
C ALA A 69 8.24 -15.97 9.74
N SER A 70 8.97 -15.64 10.83
CA SER A 70 10.26 -16.31 11.15
C SER A 70 10.13 -17.79 11.50
N ASN A 71 8.94 -18.25 11.84
CA ASN A 71 8.62 -19.66 12.11
C ASN A 71 8.22 -20.47 10.85
N ARG A 72 8.27 -19.87 9.67
CA ARG A 72 8.07 -20.61 8.42
C ARG A 72 9.39 -21.26 8.00
N SER A 73 9.35 -22.53 7.62
CA SER A 73 10.51 -23.32 7.15
C SER A 73 10.87 -23.01 5.68
N THR A 74 10.60 -21.80 5.21
CA THR A 74 10.85 -21.39 3.83
C THR A 74 12.27 -20.86 3.65
N PRO A 75 12.93 -21.09 2.51
CA PRO A 75 14.23 -20.50 2.21
C PRO A 75 14.19 -18.97 2.29
N ARG A 76 15.20 -18.37 2.94
CA ARG A 76 15.29 -16.91 3.10
C ARG A 76 16.31 -16.35 2.13
N HIS A 77 15.86 -15.37 1.37
CA HIS A 77 16.67 -14.69 0.39
C HIS A 77 16.83 -13.21 0.74
N MET A 78 17.93 -12.63 0.31
CA MET A 78 18.22 -11.21 0.36
C MET A 78 19.09 -10.88 -0.85
N LEU A 79 18.71 -9.85 -1.59
CA LEU A 79 19.46 -9.40 -2.75
C LEU A 79 20.78 -8.74 -2.31
N THR A 80 21.86 -9.01 -3.03
CA THR A 80 23.04 -8.15 -2.97
C THR A 80 22.74 -6.82 -3.67
N LEU A 81 23.58 -5.80 -3.45
CA LEU A 81 23.37 -4.50 -4.10
C LEU A 81 23.46 -4.60 -5.63
N GLU A 82 24.31 -5.47 -6.16
CA GLU A 82 24.42 -5.73 -7.60
C GLU A 82 23.14 -6.41 -8.15
N GLN A 83 22.56 -7.32 -7.38
CA GLN A 83 21.27 -7.92 -7.74
C GLN A 83 20.13 -6.91 -7.69
N VAL A 84 20.16 -5.98 -6.71
CA VAL A 84 19.21 -4.86 -6.65
C VAL A 84 19.30 -4.01 -7.92
N ASP A 85 20.50 -3.66 -8.38
CA ASP A 85 20.68 -2.91 -9.64
C ASP A 85 20.08 -3.64 -10.84
N ALA A 86 20.33 -4.96 -10.97
CA ALA A 86 19.77 -5.75 -12.06
C ALA A 86 18.23 -5.79 -12.05
N GLU A 87 17.62 -5.92 -10.86
CA GLU A 87 16.15 -5.91 -10.68
C GLU A 87 15.55 -4.52 -11.00
N LEU A 88 16.19 -3.44 -10.55
CA LEU A 88 15.79 -2.07 -10.85
C LEU A 88 15.85 -1.80 -12.36
N ASP A 89 16.93 -2.22 -13.02
CA ASP A 89 17.08 -2.08 -14.48
C ASP A 89 16.01 -2.90 -15.24
N ALA A 90 15.66 -4.09 -14.73
CA ALA A 90 14.58 -4.89 -15.30
C ALA A 90 13.21 -4.21 -15.18
N LEU A 91 12.94 -3.54 -14.05
CA LEU A 91 11.72 -2.73 -13.87
C LEU A 91 11.71 -1.49 -14.78
N LYS A 92 12.85 -0.81 -14.94
CA LYS A 92 12.97 0.32 -15.89
C LYS A 92 12.71 -0.11 -17.33
N ARG A 93 13.24 -1.25 -17.77
CA ARG A 93 12.95 -1.79 -19.11
C ARG A 93 11.47 -2.08 -19.34
N ARG A 94 10.70 -2.34 -18.25
CA ARG A 94 9.23 -2.49 -18.30
C ARG A 94 8.48 -1.16 -18.27
N GLY A 95 9.18 -0.03 -18.29
CA GLY A 95 8.60 1.32 -18.30
C GLY A 95 8.18 1.84 -16.93
N MET A 96 8.56 1.18 -15.82
CA MET A 96 8.23 1.66 -14.48
C MET A 96 9.06 2.89 -14.11
N GLU A 97 8.40 3.88 -13.50
CA GLU A 97 8.99 5.11 -12.97
C GLU A 97 8.76 5.28 -11.47
N GLU A 98 7.94 4.43 -10.88
CA GLU A 98 7.69 4.36 -9.45
C GLU A 98 7.95 2.93 -8.95
N VAL A 99 8.80 2.81 -7.94
CA VAL A 99 9.13 1.54 -7.28
C VAL A 99 8.82 1.61 -5.78
N LEU A 100 8.26 0.51 -5.26
CA LEU A 100 8.07 0.29 -3.83
C LEU A 100 9.04 -0.80 -3.39
N LEU A 101 10.05 -0.46 -2.58
CA LEU A 101 11.05 -1.38 -2.05
C LEU A 101 10.56 -2.03 -0.76
N LEU A 102 10.59 -3.36 -0.69
CA LEU A 102 10.05 -4.11 0.45
C LEU A 102 11.10 -4.99 1.13
N THR A 103 11.03 -5.05 2.48
CA THR A 103 11.75 -6.03 3.30
C THR A 103 10.82 -6.60 4.39
N GLY A 104 11.26 -7.66 5.05
CA GLY A 104 10.71 -8.04 6.35
C GLY A 104 11.07 -7.04 7.46
N GLU A 105 10.75 -7.38 8.71
CA GLU A 105 11.13 -6.56 9.86
C GLU A 105 12.66 -6.50 10.04
N ARG A 106 13.14 -5.40 10.67
CA ARG A 106 14.56 -5.10 10.90
C ARG A 106 15.33 -6.30 11.43
N ASN A 107 16.46 -6.55 10.83
CA ASN A 107 17.42 -7.54 11.26
C ASN A 107 18.86 -7.09 10.96
N ALA A 108 19.85 -7.83 11.45
CA ALA A 108 21.26 -7.44 11.33
C ALA A 108 21.74 -7.31 9.87
N ALA A 109 21.20 -8.11 8.96
CA ALA A 109 21.58 -8.06 7.55
C ALA A 109 20.76 -7.04 6.74
N ALA A 110 19.43 -6.99 6.96
CA ALA A 110 18.52 -6.08 6.28
C ALA A 110 18.06 -4.98 7.26
N GLY A 111 18.99 -4.14 7.68
CA GLY A 111 18.76 -2.99 8.55
C GLY A 111 18.64 -1.68 7.77
N TYR A 112 18.75 -0.56 8.50
CA TYR A 112 18.65 0.79 7.93
C TYR A 112 19.65 1.04 6.80
N GLU A 113 20.93 0.71 7.01
CA GLU A 113 22.00 0.98 6.04
C GLU A 113 21.71 0.28 4.71
N TYR A 114 21.32 -0.99 4.75
CA TYR A 114 20.96 -1.73 3.54
C TYR A 114 19.77 -1.11 2.80
N VAL A 115 18.72 -0.70 3.53
CA VAL A 115 17.54 -0.04 2.93
C VAL A 115 17.94 1.29 2.31
N ARG A 116 18.76 2.11 2.99
CA ARG A 116 19.28 3.38 2.48
C ARG A 116 20.05 3.18 1.17
N ASP A 117 20.99 2.23 1.15
CA ASP A 117 21.81 1.97 -0.04
C ASP A 117 20.95 1.49 -1.22
N CYS A 118 19.92 0.68 -0.97
CA CYS A 118 18.94 0.30 -2.00
C CYS A 118 18.11 1.50 -2.49
N VAL A 119 17.75 2.42 -1.59
CA VAL A 119 17.03 3.66 -1.96
C VAL A 119 17.89 4.55 -2.85
N GLU A 120 19.16 4.77 -2.52
CA GLU A 120 20.10 5.56 -3.35
C GLU A 120 20.20 5.01 -4.77
N ARG A 121 20.34 3.70 -4.91
CA ARG A 121 20.38 3.01 -6.22
C ARG A 121 19.06 3.15 -6.98
N ALA A 122 17.92 3.05 -6.30
CA ALA A 122 16.61 3.26 -6.91
C ALA A 122 16.39 4.72 -7.31
N ALA A 123 16.79 5.68 -6.48
CA ALA A 123 16.61 7.12 -6.72
C ALA A 123 17.40 7.63 -7.93
N SER A 124 18.51 6.98 -8.31
CA SER A 124 19.24 7.30 -9.54
C SER A 124 18.50 6.87 -10.83
N ARG A 125 17.47 6.02 -10.72
CA ARG A 125 16.77 5.42 -11.86
C ARG A 125 15.28 5.77 -11.92
N PHE A 126 14.63 5.93 -10.76
CA PHE A 126 13.19 6.10 -10.64
C PHE A 126 12.82 7.50 -10.20
N SER A 127 11.75 8.04 -10.77
CA SER A 127 11.22 9.35 -10.38
C SER A 127 10.58 9.34 -8.99
N THR A 128 10.10 8.18 -8.53
CA THR A 128 9.47 8.00 -7.21
C THR A 128 9.96 6.69 -6.59
N VAL A 129 10.53 6.79 -5.40
CA VAL A 129 10.99 5.65 -4.60
C VAL A 129 10.23 5.64 -3.29
N LEU A 130 9.47 4.59 -3.05
CA LEU A 130 8.76 4.35 -1.80
C LEU A 130 9.39 3.13 -1.10
N VAL A 131 9.25 3.07 0.21
CA VAL A 131 9.66 1.90 1.00
C VAL A 131 8.49 1.34 1.81
N GLU A 132 8.38 0.01 1.87
CA GLU A 132 7.49 -0.74 2.74
C GLU A 132 8.36 -1.67 3.60
N VAL A 133 8.86 -1.12 4.69
CA VAL A 133 9.85 -1.75 5.56
C VAL A 133 9.43 -1.59 7.04
N PHE A 134 10.34 -1.87 7.95
CA PHE A 134 10.12 -1.74 9.39
C PHE A 134 10.00 -0.27 9.86
N PRO A 135 9.37 0.00 11.02
CA PRO A 135 9.37 1.32 11.66
C PRO A 135 10.78 1.80 11.96
N MET A 136 11.02 3.09 11.73
CA MET A 136 12.30 3.75 11.93
C MET A 136 12.16 4.97 12.84
N SER A 137 13.29 5.51 13.32
CA SER A 137 13.36 6.81 13.96
C SER A 137 13.16 7.95 12.95
N GLU A 138 12.84 9.14 13.42
CA GLU A 138 12.74 10.34 12.58
C GLU A 138 14.05 10.64 11.86
N GLN A 139 15.19 10.49 12.56
CA GLN A 139 16.52 10.67 11.97
C GLN A 139 16.80 9.67 10.84
N GLU A 140 16.45 8.39 11.01
CA GLU A 140 16.60 7.38 9.95
C GLU A 140 15.70 7.68 8.74
N TYR A 141 14.45 8.14 8.97
CA TYR A 141 13.59 8.60 7.88
C TYR A 141 14.16 9.85 7.17
N GLY A 142 14.78 10.76 7.91
CA GLY A 142 15.52 11.90 7.35
C GLY A 142 16.68 11.45 6.46
N GLY A 143 17.41 10.43 6.88
CA GLY A 143 18.46 9.81 6.06
C GLY A 143 17.93 9.16 4.79
N LEU A 144 16.76 8.50 4.85
CA LEU A 144 16.10 7.96 3.64
C LEU A 144 15.63 9.07 2.70
N ALA A 145 15.09 10.19 3.24
CA ALA A 145 14.69 11.33 2.45
C ALA A 145 15.90 11.94 1.71
N ALA A 146 17.04 12.11 2.39
CA ALA A 146 18.29 12.57 1.79
C ALA A 146 18.82 11.60 0.72
N ALA A 147 18.64 10.29 0.89
CA ALA A 147 18.97 9.26 -0.09
C ALA A 147 18.02 9.23 -1.31
N GLY A 148 16.95 10.03 -1.30
CA GLY A 148 16.02 10.16 -2.41
C GLY A 148 14.72 9.37 -2.25
N CYS A 149 14.43 8.82 -1.06
CA CYS A 149 13.13 8.25 -0.75
C CYS A 149 12.04 9.31 -0.78
N THR A 150 10.93 9.03 -1.45
CA THR A 150 9.78 9.94 -1.55
C THR A 150 8.79 9.72 -0.41
N GLY A 151 8.64 8.48 0.08
CA GLY A 151 7.68 8.19 1.13
C GLY A 151 7.71 6.74 1.60
N ILE A 152 6.87 6.48 2.59
CA ILE A 152 6.70 5.13 3.12
C ILE A 152 5.32 4.58 2.80
N THR A 153 5.21 3.25 2.78
CA THR A 153 3.97 2.51 2.97
C THR A 153 4.12 1.68 4.24
N LEU A 154 3.26 1.89 5.21
CA LEU A 154 3.31 1.13 6.46
C LEU A 154 1.90 0.88 7.00
N TYR A 155 1.41 -0.34 6.80
CA TYR A 155 0.10 -0.73 7.29
C TYR A 155 0.15 -1.02 8.79
N GLN A 156 -0.85 -0.51 9.52
CA GLN A 156 -1.03 -0.85 10.94
C GLN A 156 -1.44 -2.31 11.12
N GLU A 157 -1.89 -2.95 10.06
CA GLU A 157 -2.47 -4.28 9.99
C GLU A 157 -3.87 -4.34 10.61
N THR A 158 -4.01 -4.07 11.90
CA THR A 158 -5.27 -3.80 12.57
C THR A 158 -5.10 -2.69 13.60
N TYR A 159 -6.11 -1.89 13.81
CA TYR A 159 -6.16 -0.84 14.83
C TYR A 159 -6.70 -1.35 16.18
N ASP A 160 -7.18 -2.60 16.26
CA ASP A 160 -7.55 -3.25 17.52
C ASP A 160 -6.31 -3.77 18.24
N PRO A 161 -5.91 -3.17 19.39
CA PRO A 161 -4.67 -3.55 20.06
C PRO A 161 -4.66 -5.01 20.55
N GLN A 162 -5.83 -5.55 20.93
CA GLN A 162 -5.93 -6.93 21.42
C GLN A 162 -5.74 -7.93 20.25
N THR A 163 -6.36 -7.67 19.12
CA THR A 163 -6.16 -8.46 17.91
C THR A 163 -4.72 -8.30 17.40
N TYR A 164 -4.17 -7.08 17.44
CA TYR A 164 -2.79 -6.84 17.04
C TYR A 164 -1.81 -7.72 17.83
N GLU A 165 -1.96 -7.79 19.16
CA GLU A 165 -1.11 -8.63 20.02
C GLU A 165 -1.23 -10.12 19.69
N ARG A 166 -2.46 -10.62 19.43
CA ARG A 166 -2.71 -12.02 19.03
C ARG A 166 -2.12 -12.37 17.68
N MET A 167 -2.03 -11.41 16.76
CA MET A 167 -1.55 -11.63 15.38
C MET A 167 -0.03 -11.50 15.26
N HIS A 168 0.64 -10.82 16.20
CA HIS A 168 2.09 -10.57 16.20
C HIS A 168 2.73 -11.21 17.43
N LEU A 169 3.03 -12.50 17.35
CA LEU A 169 3.39 -13.34 18.52
C LEU A 169 4.72 -12.96 19.13
N TRP A 170 5.72 -12.57 18.32
CA TRP A 170 7.04 -12.12 18.75
C TRP A 170 7.70 -11.21 17.71
N GLY A 171 8.84 -10.63 18.08
CA GLY A 171 9.66 -9.79 17.21
C GLY A 171 9.28 -8.31 17.26
N PRO A 172 10.03 -7.47 16.52
CA PRO A 172 9.87 -6.01 16.56
C PRO A 172 8.48 -5.53 16.18
N LYS A 173 7.81 -6.22 15.26
CA LYS A 173 6.44 -5.86 14.79
C LYS A 173 5.40 -5.94 15.91
N ARG A 174 5.69 -6.61 17.02
CA ARG A 174 4.80 -6.66 18.20
C ARG A 174 4.59 -5.28 18.85
N ASN A 175 5.48 -4.33 18.62
CA ASN A 175 5.34 -2.99 19.19
C ASN A 175 4.28 -2.19 18.41
N TYR A 176 3.04 -2.24 18.92
CA TYR A 176 1.87 -1.57 18.34
C TYR A 176 2.07 -0.05 18.21
N ALA A 177 2.51 0.61 19.29
CA ALA A 177 2.67 2.06 19.32
C ALA A 177 3.76 2.55 18.36
N ALA A 178 4.93 1.89 18.36
CA ALA A 178 6.02 2.24 17.46
C ALA A 178 5.59 2.16 15.99
N ARG A 179 4.73 1.20 15.64
CA ARG A 179 4.21 1.06 14.30
C ARG A 179 3.16 2.11 13.97
N LEU A 180 2.23 2.38 14.89
CA LEU A 180 1.18 3.39 14.73
C LEU A 180 1.75 4.79 14.51
N GLU A 181 2.83 5.13 15.22
CA GLU A 181 3.47 6.45 15.16
C GLU A 181 4.48 6.60 14.01
N ALA A 182 4.91 5.51 13.39
CA ALA A 182 5.97 5.55 12.37
C ALA A 182 5.61 6.43 11.17
N PRO A 183 4.37 6.48 10.65
CA PRO A 183 4.01 7.40 9.56
C PRO A 183 4.18 8.88 9.93
N ALA A 184 3.88 9.25 11.18
CA ALA A 184 4.09 10.62 11.67
C ALA A 184 5.60 10.95 11.72
N ARG A 185 6.43 10.03 12.27
CA ARG A 185 7.89 10.20 12.29
C ARG A 185 8.48 10.30 10.89
N ALA A 186 7.93 9.55 9.93
CA ALA A 186 8.37 9.58 8.54
C ALA A 186 8.11 10.94 7.87
N LEU A 187 6.92 11.50 8.09
CA LEU A 187 6.57 12.83 7.58
C LEU A 187 7.37 13.94 8.30
N ALA A 188 7.60 13.82 9.61
CA ALA A 188 8.46 14.73 10.38
C ALA A 188 9.92 14.67 9.90
N GLY A 189 10.43 13.49 9.56
CA GLY A 189 11.77 13.26 8.99
C GLY A 189 11.93 13.71 7.53
N GLY A 190 10.90 14.34 6.92
CA GLY A 190 11.00 14.95 5.60
C GLY A 190 10.51 14.09 4.44
N LEU A 191 9.98 12.88 4.68
CA LEU A 191 9.30 12.12 3.63
C LEU A 191 8.00 12.83 3.23
N ARG A 192 7.69 12.79 1.95
CA ARG A 192 6.57 13.54 1.36
C ARG A 192 5.24 12.82 1.43
N THR A 193 5.25 11.47 1.53
CA THR A 193 4.01 10.67 1.55
C THR A 193 4.07 9.55 2.57
N ALA A 194 2.92 9.28 3.18
CA ALA A 194 2.69 8.13 4.04
C ALA A 194 1.54 7.28 3.51
N GLY A 195 1.82 6.08 3.06
CA GLY A 195 0.85 5.06 2.70
C GLY A 195 0.35 4.32 3.94
N LEU A 196 -0.94 4.41 4.22
CA LEU A 196 -1.59 3.74 5.35
C LEU A 196 -2.50 2.62 4.87
N GLY A 197 -2.81 1.70 5.78
CA GLY A 197 -3.77 0.64 5.53
C GLY A 197 -4.01 -0.23 6.76
N ALA A 198 -5.03 -1.07 6.64
CA ALA A 198 -5.26 -2.21 7.52
C ALA A 198 -5.41 -3.47 6.67
N LEU A 199 -4.90 -4.59 7.16
CA LEU A 199 -5.03 -5.90 6.50
C LEU A 199 -6.41 -6.47 6.84
N LEU A 200 -7.35 -6.25 5.94
CA LEU A 200 -8.74 -6.63 6.10
C LEU A 200 -8.90 -8.15 6.25
N GLY A 201 -9.57 -8.53 7.32
CA GLY A 201 -9.79 -9.92 7.70
C GLY A 201 -9.21 -10.28 9.06
N LEU A 202 -8.32 -9.47 9.64
CA LEU A 202 -7.74 -9.71 10.97
C LEU A 202 -8.71 -9.37 12.10
N SER A 203 -9.41 -8.25 11.98
CA SER A 203 -10.33 -7.70 12.97
C SER A 203 -11.64 -7.25 12.30
N ASP A 204 -12.57 -6.71 13.09
CA ASP A 204 -13.78 -6.09 12.56
C ASP A 204 -13.44 -4.99 11.55
N PRO A 205 -13.80 -5.14 10.28
CA PRO A 205 -13.48 -4.18 9.23
C PRO A 205 -14.10 -2.80 9.48
N PHE A 206 -15.23 -2.72 10.17
CA PHE A 206 -15.86 -1.45 10.49
C PHE A 206 -15.00 -0.64 11.47
N PHE A 207 -14.52 -1.28 12.54
CA PHE A 207 -13.63 -0.66 13.52
C PHE A 207 -12.30 -0.22 12.88
N ASP A 208 -11.66 -1.11 12.12
CA ASP A 208 -10.40 -0.81 11.46
C ASP A 208 -10.52 0.35 10.46
N MET A 209 -11.61 0.41 9.70
CA MET A 209 -11.81 1.47 8.70
C MET A 209 -12.09 2.83 9.34
N LEU A 210 -12.87 2.90 10.43
CA LEU A 210 -13.05 4.16 11.15
C LEU A 210 -11.74 4.65 11.78
N SER A 211 -10.95 3.73 12.31
CA SER A 211 -9.64 4.04 12.92
C SER A 211 -8.62 4.48 11.86
N LEU A 212 -8.58 3.82 10.70
CA LEU A 212 -7.77 4.22 9.55
C LEU A 212 -8.12 5.65 9.07
N TYR A 213 -9.40 5.96 8.98
CA TYR A 213 -9.85 7.32 8.64
C TYR A 213 -9.36 8.37 9.66
N ARG A 214 -9.47 8.06 10.95
CA ARG A 214 -8.97 8.96 12.02
C ARG A 214 -7.47 9.18 11.93
N HIS A 215 -6.70 8.10 11.70
CA HIS A 215 -5.26 8.16 11.53
C HIS A 215 -4.88 9.01 10.30
N ALA A 216 -5.49 8.74 9.15
CA ALA A 216 -5.27 9.54 7.93
C ALA A 216 -5.61 11.02 8.15
N SER A 217 -6.77 11.30 8.77
CA SER A 217 -7.21 12.67 9.06
C SER A 217 -6.30 13.39 10.06
N TYR A 218 -5.71 12.67 11.02
CA TYR A 218 -4.71 13.22 11.94
C TYR A 218 -3.46 13.64 11.17
N LEU A 219 -2.90 12.76 10.35
CA LEU A 219 -1.68 13.05 9.59
C LEU A 219 -1.88 14.20 8.59
N LEU A 220 -3.00 14.24 7.88
CA LEU A 220 -3.33 15.32 6.93
C LEU A 220 -3.43 16.69 7.61
N ARG A 221 -3.94 16.74 8.84
CA ARG A 221 -3.99 18.00 9.61
C ARG A 221 -2.65 18.39 10.20
N GLN A 222 -1.88 17.42 10.67
CA GLN A 222 -0.61 17.67 11.37
C GLN A 222 0.52 18.00 10.38
N PHE A 223 0.50 17.36 9.21
CA PHE A 223 1.57 17.46 8.21
C PHE A 223 1.01 17.97 6.88
N TRP A 224 0.62 19.24 6.84
CA TRP A 224 -0.03 19.84 5.68
C TRP A 224 0.82 19.87 4.39
N ARG A 225 2.15 19.74 4.51
CA ARG A 225 3.09 19.60 3.38
C ARG A 225 3.25 18.15 2.90
N GLY A 226 2.80 17.20 3.70
CA GLY A 226 2.85 15.79 3.38
C GLY A 226 1.56 15.29 2.76
N GLY A 227 1.63 14.17 2.02
CA GLY A 227 0.49 13.47 1.48
C GLY A 227 0.21 12.17 2.24
N VAL A 228 -1.03 11.72 2.20
CA VAL A 228 -1.44 10.39 2.67
C VAL A 228 -2.00 9.62 1.49
N ALA A 229 -1.68 8.33 1.38
CA ALA A 229 -2.32 7.39 0.46
C ALA A 229 -2.93 6.24 1.27
N LEU A 230 -4.06 5.68 0.80
CA LEU A 230 -4.75 4.62 1.53
C LEU A 230 -4.85 3.35 0.71
N SER A 231 -4.63 2.21 1.36
CA SER A 231 -4.75 0.88 0.78
C SER A 231 -5.62 -0.02 1.68
N PHE A 232 -6.35 -0.93 1.06
CA PHE A 232 -7.28 -1.83 1.74
C PHE A 232 -6.96 -3.29 1.40
N PRO A 233 -5.74 -3.78 1.74
CA PRO A 233 -5.37 -5.15 1.41
C PRO A 233 -6.24 -6.14 2.17
N ARG A 234 -6.72 -7.18 1.46
CA ARG A 234 -7.36 -8.35 2.10
C ARG A 234 -6.34 -9.45 2.32
N ILE A 235 -6.56 -10.27 3.33
CA ILE A 235 -5.78 -11.50 3.54
C ILE A 235 -5.90 -12.38 2.29
N ARG A 236 -4.77 -12.93 1.87
CA ARG A 236 -4.63 -13.88 0.76
C ARG A 236 -3.95 -15.13 1.25
N PRO A 237 -4.17 -16.29 0.58
CA PRO A 237 -3.44 -17.51 0.90
C PRO A 237 -1.93 -17.26 0.99
N GLU A 238 -1.31 -17.85 1.99
CA GLU A 238 0.12 -17.83 2.25
C GLU A 238 0.57 -19.21 2.77
N ALA A 239 1.88 -19.45 2.86
CA ALA A 239 2.45 -20.74 3.20
C ALA A 239 2.00 -21.32 4.56
N GLY A 240 1.48 -20.49 5.48
CA GLY A 240 0.99 -20.91 6.79
C GLY A 240 -0.49 -21.28 6.85
N GLY A 241 -1.24 -21.07 5.79
CA GLY A 241 -2.66 -21.43 5.71
C GLY A 241 -3.58 -20.63 6.63
N PHE A 242 -3.19 -19.40 7.01
CA PHE A 242 -3.99 -18.55 7.89
C PHE A 242 -5.35 -18.23 7.29
N GLN A 243 -6.41 -18.49 8.07
CA GLN A 243 -7.79 -18.18 7.68
C GLN A 243 -8.26 -16.88 8.36
N PRO A 244 -8.79 -15.90 7.60
CA PRO A 244 -9.23 -14.65 8.18
C PRO A 244 -10.44 -14.85 9.11
N PRO A 245 -10.39 -14.41 10.38
CA PRO A 245 -11.53 -14.50 11.29
C PRO A 245 -12.71 -13.59 10.86
N PHE A 246 -12.44 -12.54 10.09
CA PHE A 246 -13.44 -11.60 9.57
C PHE A 246 -13.36 -11.51 8.03
N PRO A 247 -13.85 -12.50 7.27
CA PRO A 247 -13.74 -12.49 5.82
C PRO A 247 -14.40 -11.27 5.18
N VAL A 248 -13.67 -10.58 4.31
CA VAL A 248 -14.17 -9.41 3.59
C VAL A 248 -14.44 -9.76 2.13
N THR A 249 -15.71 -9.69 1.72
CA THR A 249 -16.16 -9.95 0.35
C THR A 249 -15.74 -8.83 -0.61
N GLU A 250 -15.75 -9.09 -1.92
CA GLU A 250 -15.53 -8.05 -2.94
C GLU A 250 -16.56 -6.92 -2.83
N ARG A 251 -17.81 -7.25 -2.49
CA ARG A 251 -18.89 -6.27 -2.31
C ARG A 251 -18.59 -5.32 -1.13
N LEU A 252 -18.15 -5.85 0.01
CA LEU A 252 -17.78 -5.03 1.16
C LEU A 252 -16.51 -4.20 0.87
N LEU A 253 -15.53 -4.77 0.19
CA LEU A 253 -14.34 -4.03 -0.23
C LEU A 253 -14.70 -2.86 -1.18
N ALA A 254 -15.60 -3.08 -2.13
CA ALA A 254 -16.09 -2.00 -3.00
C ALA A 254 -16.80 -0.91 -2.20
N GLN A 255 -17.65 -1.29 -1.22
CA GLN A 255 -18.32 -0.34 -0.33
C GLN A 255 -17.30 0.49 0.47
N ILE A 256 -16.26 -0.12 1.01
CA ILE A 256 -15.16 0.56 1.71
C ILE A 256 -14.48 1.57 0.78
N ILE A 257 -14.07 1.14 -0.41
CA ILE A 257 -13.39 2.01 -1.40
C ILE A 257 -14.26 3.22 -1.73
N PHE A 258 -15.56 3.01 -2.00
CA PHE A 258 -16.46 4.11 -2.36
C PHE A 258 -16.70 5.06 -1.17
N ALA A 259 -16.89 4.53 0.04
CA ALA A 259 -17.07 5.33 1.25
C ALA A 259 -15.85 6.21 1.52
N PHE A 260 -14.64 5.65 1.42
CA PHE A 260 -13.41 6.42 1.58
C PHE A 260 -13.22 7.47 0.50
N ARG A 261 -13.51 7.15 -0.77
CA ARG A 261 -13.46 8.16 -1.85
C ARG A 261 -14.45 9.30 -1.62
N ILE A 262 -15.62 9.02 -1.08
CA ILE A 262 -16.63 10.05 -0.76
C ILE A 262 -16.14 10.93 0.40
N CYS A 263 -15.55 10.35 1.44
CA CYS A 263 -15.16 11.06 2.66
C CYS A 263 -13.75 11.66 2.63
N LEU A 264 -12.87 11.19 1.74
CA LEU A 264 -11.52 11.70 1.50
C LEU A 264 -11.32 11.88 -0.02
N PRO A 265 -11.88 12.95 -0.58
CA PRO A 265 -12.04 13.09 -2.04
C PRO A 265 -10.72 13.25 -2.81
N ASP A 266 -9.68 13.77 -2.18
CA ASP A 266 -8.36 14.10 -2.75
C ASP A 266 -7.24 13.13 -2.34
N VAL A 267 -7.52 12.18 -1.43
CA VAL A 267 -6.53 11.19 -0.98
C VAL A 267 -6.38 10.08 -2.03
N PRO A 268 -5.16 9.74 -2.49
CA PRO A 268 -4.95 8.59 -3.36
C PRO A 268 -5.38 7.28 -2.70
N LEU A 269 -6.28 6.53 -3.37
CA LEU A 269 -6.66 5.18 -2.97
C LEU A 269 -5.95 4.17 -3.87
N VAL A 270 -5.29 3.21 -3.23
CA VAL A 270 -4.38 2.25 -3.86
C VAL A 270 -4.98 0.86 -3.89
N LEU A 271 -4.86 0.15 -5.01
CA LEU A 271 -5.27 -1.24 -5.14
C LEU A 271 -4.17 -2.09 -5.78
N SER A 272 -3.76 -3.13 -5.06
CA SER A 272 -2.67 -4.01 -5.49
C SER A 272 -3.17 -5.23 -6.30
N THR A 273 -2.22 -6.03 -6.82
CA THR A 273 -2.46 -7.29 -7.52
C THR A 273 -2.97 -8.43 -6.62
N ARG A 274 -3.21 -8.16 -5.33
CA ARG A 274 -3.93 -9.08 -4.42
C ARG A 274 -5.34 -9.39 -4.90
N GLU A 275 -5.98 -8.43 -5.57
CA GLU A 275 -7.35 -8.55 -6.02
C GLU A 275 -7.45 -9.16 -7.43
N SER A 276 -8.61 -9.77 -7.73
CA SER A 276 -8.86 -10.40 -9.02
C SER A 276 -8.82 -9.38 -10.18
N PRO A 277 -8.43 -9.81 -11.40
CA PRO A 277 -8.47 -8.94 -12.58
C PRO A 277 -9.82 -8.26 -12.75
N ARG A 278 -10.92 -9.01 -12.61
CA ARG A 278 -12.29 -8.49 -12.73
C ARG A 278 -12.56 -7.37 -11.72
N PHE A 279 -12.20 -7.57 -10.46
CA PHE A 279 -12.43 -6.56 -9.42
C PHE A 279 -11.57 -5.31 -9.65
N ARG A 280 -10.29 -5.49 -9.97
CA ARG A 280 -9.37 -4.39 -10.27
C ARG A 280 -9.85 -3.56 -11.46
N ASP A 281 -10.32 -4.21 -12.51
CA ASP A 281 -10.88 -3.55 -13.69
C ASP A 281 -12.11 -2.73 -13.32
N GLY A 282 -12.99 -3.26 -12.47
CA GLY A 282 -14.17 -2.55 -11.98
C GLY A 282 -13.85 -1.31 -11.15
N MET A 283 -12.79 -1.36 -10.34
CA MET A 283 -12.43 -0.29 -9.40
C MET A 283 -11.57 0.82 -10.03
N ALA A 284 -10.88 0.54 -11.14
CA ALA A 284 -10.03 1.52 -11.82
C ALA A 284 -10.85 2.74 -12.26
N GLY A 285 -10.52 3.93 -11.74
CA GLY A 285 -11.23 5.18 -12.02
C GLY A 285 -12.61 5.30 -11.35
N VAL A 286 -13.00 4.32 -10.50
CA VAL A 286 -14.23 4.31 -9.70
C VAL A 286 -13.88 4.23 -8.21
N GLY A 287 -13.14 5.23 -7.73
CA GLY A 287 -12.57 5.26 -6.38
C GLY A 287 -11.05 5.08 -6.39
N ILE A 288 -10.54 4.10 -7.10
CA ILE A 288 -9.10 3.81 -7.18
C ILE A 288 -8.42 4.67 -8.27
N CYS A 289 -7.29 5.30 -7.91
CA CYS A 289 -6.48 6.13 -8.79
C CYS A 289 -4.99 5.72 -8.84
N LYS A 290 -4.57 4.74 -8.02
CA LYS A 290 -3.20 4.21 -8.02
C LYS A 290 -3.23 2.69 -7.92
N MET A 291 -2.45 1.99 -8.78
CA MET A 291 -2.50 0.52 -8.86
C MET A 291 -1.12 -0.06 -9.11
N SER A 292 -0.81 -1.21 -8.50
CA SER A 292 0.39 -1.97 -8.88
C SER A 292 0.16 -2.73 -10.19
N ALA A 293 1.20 -2.93 -10.98
CA ALA A 293 1.13 -3.69 -12.23
C ALA A 293 2.35 -4.60 -12.41
N GLY A 294 2.14 -5.80 -12.97
CA GLY A 294 3.19 -6.78 -13.19
C GLY A 294 3.91 -7.23 -11.91
N SER A 295 3.21 -7.20 -10.76
CA SER A 295 3.83 -7.44 -9.45
C SER A 295 4.36 -8.85 -9.27
N ARG A 296 5.52 -8.95 -8.61
CA ARG A 296 6.09 -10.20 -8.08
C ARG A 296 6.21 -10.06 -6.56
N THR A 297 5.85 -11.11 -5.82
CA THR A 297 5.88 -11.14 -4.34
C THR A 297 7.00 -12.04 -3.82
N THR A 298 7.87 -12.48 -4.70
CA THR A 298 9.13 -13.17 -4.42
C THR A 298 10.28 -12.18 -4.34
N VAL A 299 11.34 -12.51 -3.63
CA VAL A 299 12.55 -11.68 -3.56
C VAL A 299 13.21 -11.62 -4.94
N GLY A 300 13.42 -10.43 -5.47
CA GLY A 300 13.77 -10.21 -6.87
C GLY A 300 12.58 -10.51 -7.78
N GLY A 301 12.78 -11.29 -8.82
CA GLY A 301 11.74 -11.85 -9.69
C GLY A 301 11.41 -11.03 -10.92
N TYR A 302 12.14 -9.97 -11.19
CA TYR A 302 12.02 -9.16 -12.42
C TYR A 302 13.20 -9.37 -13.39
N GLY A 303 14.39 -9.69 -12.88
CA GLY A 303 15.56 -10.03 -13.65
C GLY A 303 15.66 -11.52 -14.02
N ASP A 304 16.79 -11.90 -14.63
CA ASP A 304 17.07 -13.27 -15.05
C ASP A 304 17.39 -14.22 -13.88
N SER A 305 17.66 -13.66 -12.70
CA SER A 305 17.96 -14.38 -11.46
C SER A 305 16.72 -14.69 -10.62
N ALA A 306 15.54 -14.83 -11.25
CA ALA A 306 14.32 -15.20 -10.55
C ALA A 306 14.56 -16.50 -9.74
N SER A 307 14.90 -16.34 -8.46
CA SER A 307 15.04 -17.45 -7.55
C SER A 307 13.67 -18.10 -7.35
N SER A 308 13.64 -19.42 -7.20
CA SER A 308 12.48 -20.21 -6.77
C SER A 308 12.10 -19.88 -5.31
N SER A 309 12.22 -18.61 -4.89
CA SER A 309 11.88 -18.17 -3.55
C SER A 309 10.37 -18.19 -3.37
N GLU A 310 9.92 -18.63 -2.21
CA GLU A 310 8.50 -18.55 -1.88
C GLU A 310 8.01 -17.11 -1.84
N CYS A 311 6.76 -16.91 -2.25
CA CYS A 311 6.12 -15.60 -2.25
C CYS A 311 5.61 -15.24 -0.84
N GLN A 312 5.50 -13.95 -0.56
CA GLN A 312 4.90 -13.47 0.69
C GLN A 312 3.41 -13.84 0.78
N PHE A 313 2.71 -13.80 -0.35
CA PHE A 313 1.32 -14.20 -0.54
C PHE A 313 1.05 -14.38 -2.03
N ASP A 314 -0.06 -15.04 -2.38
CA ASP A 314 -0.44 -15.30 -3.76
C ASP A 314 -0.92 -14.02 -4.48
N VAL A 315 -0.36 -13.79 -5.68
CA VAL A 315 -0.81 -12.74 -6.60
C VAL A 315 -2.00 -13.25 -7.40
N ASN A 316 -3.11 -12.50 -7.37
CA ASN A 316 -4.32 -12.91 -8.09
C ASN A 316 -4.39 -12.32 -9.51
N ASP A 317 -3.88 -11.09 -9.72
CA ASP A 317 -3.76 -10.50 -11.05
C ASP A 317 -2.32 -10.57 -11.55
N GLY A 318 -2.03 -11.60 -12.33
CA GLY A 318 -0.71 -11.88 -12.89
C GLY A 318 -0.44 -11.18 -14.23
N ARG A 319 -1.33 -10.29 -14.71
CA ARG A 319 -1.13 -9.58 -15.98
C ARG A 319 0.16 -8.76 -15.97
N ASP A 320 0.84 -8.74 -17.10
CA ASP A 320 1.98 -7.86 -17.33
C ASP A 320 1.57 -6.39 -17.48
N VAL A 321 2.55 -5.51 -17.52
CA VAL A 321 2.32 -4.05 -17.62
C VAL A 321 1.63 -3.67 -18.92
N PRO A 322 2.05 -4.15 -20.10
CA PRO A 322 1.37 -3.86 -21.36
C PRO A 322 -0.11 -4.26 -21.37
N ALA A 323 -0.45 -5.47 -20.94
CA ALA A 323 -1.83 -5.96 -20.89
C ALA A 323 -2.69 -5.13 -19.92
N PHE A 324 -2.13 -4.77 -18.76
CA PHE A 324 -2.82 -3.93 -17.79
C PHE A 324 -3.07 -2.51 -18.33
N CYS A 325 -2.08 -1.92 -19.00
CA CYS A 325 -2.21 -0.62 -19.67
C CYS A 325 -3.24 -0.64 -20.80
N ALA A 326 -3.29 -1.71 -21.58
CA ALA A 326 -4.28 -1.87 -22.63
C ALA A 326 -5.72 -1.90 -22.07
N MET A 327 -5.93 -2.62 -20.95
CA MET A 327 -7.21 -2.63 -20.23
C MET A 327 -7.61 -1.23 -19.77
N LEU A 328 -6.70 -0.47 -19.15
CA LEU A 328 -6.98 0.91 -18.69
C LEU A 328 -7.37 1.81 -19.86
N ARG A 329 -6.63 1.77 -20.97
CA ARG A 329 -6.94 2.56 -22.17
C ARG A 329 -8.29 2.16 -22.77
N GLY A 330 -8.61 0.87 -22.83
CA GLY A 330 -9.92 0.37 -23.26
C GLY A 330 -11.09 0.89 -22.44
N LYS A 331 -10.85 1.27 -21.18
CA LYS A 331 -11.84 1.93 -20.29
C LYS A 331 -11.83 3.46 -20.39
N GLY A 332 -11.05 4.03 -21.31
CA GLY A 332 -10.87 5.48 -21.45
C GLY A 332 -10.08 6.10 -20.28
N LEU A 333 -9.26 5.29 -19.58
CA LEU A 333 -8.34 5.73 -18.55
C LEU A 333 -6.93 5.82 -19.12
N GLN A 334 -6.11 6.68 -18.53
CA GLN A 334 -4.72 6.89 -18.93
C GLN A 334 -3.78 6.33 -17.88
N PRO A 335 -3.02 5.25 -18.16
CA PRO A 335 -1.95 4.80 -17.29
C PRO A 335 -0.83 5.84 -17.26
N VAL A 336 -0.38 6.21 -16.05
CA VAL A 336 0.72 7.15 -15.83
C VAL A 336 1.73 6.50 -14.90
N PHE A 337 3.01 6.58 -15.26
CA PHE A 337 4.10 5.95 -14.55
C PHE A 337 4.91 6.93 -13.72
N LYS A 338 4.83 8.22 -14.04
CA LYS A 338 5.66 9.27 -13.46
C LYS A 338 4.77 10.33 -12.81
N ASN A 339 5.13 10.73 -11.59
CA ASN A 339 4.65 11.96 -10.96
C ASN A 339 5.72 13.06 -11.09
N TRP A 340 5.42 14.25 -10.58
CA TRP A 340 6.32 15.41 -10.62
C TRP A 340 7.05 15.65 -9.30
N ASP A 341 6.99 14.72 -8.32
CA ASP A 341 7.59 14.92 -7.00
C ASP A 341 9.10 15.18 -7.06
N ALA A 342 9.82 14.54 -7.98
CA ALA A 342 11.24 14.75 -8.15
C ALA A 342 11.58 16.21 -8.56
N ALA A 343 10.71 16.87 -9.34
CA ALA A 343 10.92 18.24 -9.79
C ALA A 343 10.83 19.27 -8.65
N TYR A 344 10.31 18.88 -7.50
CA TYR A 344 10.18 19.76 -6.32
C TYR A 344 11.20 19.45 -5.22
N ARG A 345 12.09 18.48 -5.42
CA ARG A 345 13.12 18.12 -4.41
C ARG A 345 14.16 19.20 -4.25
N ASP A 346 14.53 19.87 -5.34
CA ASP A 346 15.60 20.86 -5.38
C ASP A 346 15.10 22.29 -5.07
N ALA A 347 13.81 22.46 -4.79
CA ALA A 347 13.16 23.75 -4.54
C ALA A 347 12.95 24.06 -3.04
N ILE A 348 13.53 23.27 -2.14
CA ILE A 348 13.52 23.43 -0.68
C ILE A 348 14.98 23.46 -0.19
#